data_c118f6e7fa9efb069e0a6aad64604378
#
_entry.id   c118f6e7fa9efb069e0a6aad64604378
#
_cell.length_a   1.000
_cell.length_b   1.000
_cell.length_c   1.000
_cell.angle_alpha   90.00
_cell.angle_beta   90.00
_cell.angle_gamma   90.00
#
_symmetry.space_group_name_H-M   'P 1'
#
loop_
_entity.id
_entity.type
_entity.pdbx_description
1 polymer ?
#
loop_
_entity_poly.entity_id
_entity_poly.type
_entity_poly.pdbx_seq_one_letter_code
_entity_poly.pdbx_strand_id
1 'polypeptide(L)'
;SVVSLQLSMETFRGELNRKILSKGSIYMSDNQKKTIFSGVQPSGKLTLGNYLGAIRNFPILQEQYNCIYCVVDQHAITVRQEPAALRRATLELIAQYIACGLDPEKSTIFIQSHVPQHAELAWTLNCYTMYGELSRMTQFKDKSAAHADNVNAGLFTYPSLMAADILLYQTDLVPVGEDQRQHVELTRNIAQRFNGIYGEVFTMPEAYIPKVAARVMSLSEPDKKMSKSSTNENSYILVMDPPEVILRKFKRAVTDSEGGVYRSPDKPGVSNLIEIYAAVTGKSPEAVEQEFSGQGYGAFKPAVGEAVVEALRPIREETQRLLADKAYLESLYRQGAEKAAAMANRTLRKVHKKVGFVPR
;
A
#
# COMPACT_ATOMS: atom_id res chain seq x y z
N SER A 1 16.79 5.97 26.90
CA SER A 1 17.97 5.22 26.45
C SER A 1 17.52 4.07 25.55
N VAL A 2 18.29 3.77 24.51
CA VAL A 2 18.00 2.74 23.48
C VAL A 2 17.72 1.36 24.11
N VAL A 3 18.27 1.08 25.27
CA VAL A 3 18.10 -0.17 26.02
C VAL A 3 16.67 -0.36 26.57
N SER A 4 15.96 0.71 26.90
CA SER A 4 14.60 0.62 27.43
C SER A 4 13.55 0.33 26.34
N LEU A 5 13.82 0.72 25.10
CA LEU A 5 12.95 0.42 23.94
C LEU A 5 13.12 -1.03 23.47
N GLN A 6 14.32 -1.58 23.50
CA GLN A 6 14.55 -2.99 23.18
C GLN A 6 13.89 -3.93 24.20
N LEU A 7 13.96 -3.63 25.49
CA LEU A 7 13.30 -4.41 26.53
C LEU A 7 11.76 -4.38 26.44
N SER A 8 11.16 -3.26 26.02
CA SER A 8 9.70 -3.16 25.83
C SER A 8 9.22 -3.96 24.61
N MET A 9 10.01 -4.03 23.56
CA MET A 9 9.69 -4.83 22.37
C MET A 9 9.84 -6.34 22.60
N GLU A 10 10.80 -6.76 23.42
CA GLU A 10 10.96 -8.17 23.79
C GLU A 10 9.87 -8.64 24.75
N THR A 11 9.43 -7.81 25.67
CA THR A 11 8.32 -8.11 26.60
C THR A 11 6.99 -8.25 25.83
N PHE A 12 6.73 -7.35 24.87
CA PHE A 12 5.54 -7.43 24.01
C PHE A 12 5.55 -8.66 23.10
N ARG A 13 6.72 -9.04 22.55
CA ARG A 13 6.88 -10.31 21.83
C ARG A 13 6.63 -11.53 22.70
N GLY A 14 7.07 -11.49 23.96
CA GLY A 14 6.91 -12.61 24.91
C GLY A 14 5.44 -12.83 25.33
N GLU A 15 4.67 -11.79 25.53
CA GLU A 15 3.25 -11.90 25.90
C GLU A 15 2.35 -12.28 24.71
N LEU A 16 2.64 -11.79 23.52
CA LEU A 16 1.93 -12.17 22.30
C LEU A 16 2.13 -13.66 21.97
N ASN A 17 3.38 -14.14 22.07
CA ASN A 17 3.68 -15.57 21.88
C ASN A 17 3.02 -16.47 22.93
N ARG A 18 2.93 -16.07 24.20
CA ARG A 18 2.23 -16.88 25.23
C ARG A 18 0.73 -16.96 25.02
N LYS A 19 0.07 -15.91 24.52
CA LYS A 19 -1.36 -15.94 24.19
C LYS A 19 -1.69 -16.79 22.95
N ILE A 20 -0.73 -16.94 22.02
CA ILE A 20 -0.89 -17.79 20.83
C ILE A 20 -0.69 -19.26 21.17
N LEU A 21 0.21 -19.59 22.11
CA LEU A 21 0.52 -20.97 22.50
C LEU A 21 -0.52 -21.60 23.44
N SER A 22 -1.43 -20.82 24.05
CA SER A 22 -2.43 -21.33 24.98
C SER A 22 -3.77 -21.73 24.37
N LYS A 23 -3.95 -21.60 23.06
CA LYS A 23 -5.14 -22.08 22.34
C LYS A 23 -4.81 -23.15 21.33
N GLY A 24 -4.77 -24.39 21.80
CA GLY A 24 -5.13 -25.59 21.04
C GLY A 24 -4.21 -25.95 19.89
N SER A 25 -3.28 -26.86 20.14
CA SER A 25 -2.68 -27.72 19.14
C SER A 25 -3.77 -28.44 18.33
N ILE A 26 -4.03 -27.96 17.12
CA ILE A 26 -4.66 -28.76 16.07
C ILE A 26 -3.57 -29.06 15.06
N TYR A 27 -3.25 -30.30 14.87
CA TYR A 27 -2.40 -30.81 13.80
C TYR A 27 -2.95 -30.29 12.47
N MET A 28 -2.27 -29.33 11.84
CA MET A 28 -2.51 -28.92 10.46
C MET A 28 -1.34 -29.44 9.60
N SER A 29 -1.72 -30.29 8.65
CA SER A 29 -0.93 -30.66 7.46
C SER A 29 -0.23 -29.45 6.84
N ASP A 30 0.92 -29.68 6.26
CA ASP A 30 1.82 -28.85 5.44
C ASP A 30 1.17 -27.53 4.98
N ASN A 31 1.26 -26.50 5.81
CA ASN A 31 0.48 -25.27 5.64
C ASN A 31 1.30 -24.32 4.76
N GLN A 32 1.18 -24.49 3.45
CA GLN A 32 1.73 -23.55 2.49
C GLN A 32 1.15 -22.17 2.81
N LYS A 33 2.04 -21.20 3.17
CA LYS A 33 1.63 -19.82 3.47
C LYS A 33 0.81 -19.26 2.30
N LYS A 34 -0.32 -18.62 2.60
CA LYS A 34 -1.11 -17.92 1.58
C LYS A 34 -0.30 -16.82 0.91
N THR A 35 -0.57 -16.59 -0.36
CA THR A 35 0.09 -15.55 -1.15
C THR A 35 -0.67 -14.24 -1.08
N ILE A 36 0.03 -13.15 -0.77
CA ILE A 36 -0.48 -11.78 -0.82
C ILE A 36 0.17 -11.06 -2.00
N PHE A 37 -0.64 -10.36 -2.80
CA PHE A 37 -0.16 -9.42 -3.81
C PHE A 37 -0.61 -8.00 -3.49
N SER A 38 0.33 -7.06 -3.47
CA SER A 38 0.05 -5.63 -3.31
C SER A 38 0.78 -4.83 -4.38
N GLY A 39 0.01 -4.08 -5.16
CA GLY A 39 0.52 -3.17 -6.18
C GLY A 39 0.32 -1.71 -5.80
N VAL A 40 1.36 -0.89 -5.90
CA VAL A 40 1.27 0.56 -5.68
C VAL A 40 1.81 1.31 -6.89
N GLN A 41 1.02 2.25 -7.38
CA GLN A 41 1.43 3.09 -8.50
C GLN A 41 2.51 4.08 -8.09
N PRO A 42 3.57 4.26 -8.90
CA PRO A 42 4.57 5.30 -8.69
C PRO A 42 4.05 6.67 -9.14
N SER A 43 2.82 6.99 -8.78
CA SER A 43 2.13 8.23 -9.17
C SER A 43 2.47 9.41 -8.27
N GLY A 44 3.61 9.36 -7.59
CA GLY A 44 4.14 10.40 -6.73
C GLY A 44 4.39 9.90 -5.30
N LYS A 45 4.68 10.83 -4.44
CA LYS A 45 5.24 10.66 -3.10
C LYS A 45 4.25 9.98 -2.15
N LEU A 46 4.72 9.07 -1.30
CA LEU A 46 3.92 8.45 -0.24
C LEU A 46 3.53 9.50 0.82
N THR A 47 2.26 9.49 1.21
CA THR A 47 1.79 10.31 2.33
C THR A 47 1.91 9.56 3.65
N LEU A 48 1.90 10.31 4.76
CA LEU A 48 1.78 9.76 6.11
C LEU A 48 0.55 8.85 6.23
N GLY A 49 -0.56 9.21 5.55
CA GLY A 49 -1.76 8.38 5.50
C GLY A 49 -1.56 7.04 4.80
N ASN A 50 -0.78 6.98 3.72
CA ASN A 50 -0.40 5.72 3.07
C ASN A 50 0.49 4.87 3.98
N TYR A 51 1.46 5.49 4.64
CA TYR A 51 2.38 4.80 5.55
C TYR A 51 1.63 4.20 6.75
N LEU A 52 0.90 5.02 7.51
CA LEU A 52 0.20 4.56 8.71
C LEU A 52 -1.00 3.66 8.40
N GLY A 53 -1.67 3.89 7.25
CA GLY A 53 -2.86 3.14 6.86
C GLY A 53 -2.57 1.77 6.23
N ALA A 54 -1.41 1.56 5.62
CA ALA A 54 -1.11 0.33 4.91
C ALA A 54 0.34 -0.14 5.08
N ILE A 55 1.33 0.66 4.64
CA ILE A 55 2.70 0.20 4.42
C ILE A 55 3.38 -0.23 5.73
N ARG A 56 3.11 0.43 6.82
CA ARG A 56 3.61 0.09 8.15
C ARG A 56 3.30 -1.36 8.58
N ASN A 57 2.24 -1.95 8.03
CA ASN A 57 1.85 -3.33 8.34
C ASN A 57 2.52 -4.37 7.43
N PHE A 58 3.17 -3.96 6.34
CA PHE A 58 3.81 -4.88 5.40
C PHE A 58 4.90 -5.75 6.03
N PRO A 59 5.79 -5.23 6.91
CA PRO A 59 6.77 -6.06 7.61
C PRO A 59 6.13 -7.17 8.48
N ILE A 60 4.93 -6.93 9.02
CA ILE A 60 4.21 -7.93 9.80
C ILE A 60 3.62 -9.01 8.88
N LEU A 61 3.09 -8.61 7.73
CA LEU A 61 2.50 -9.53 6.76
C LEU A 61 3.55 -10.49 6.17
N GLN A 62 4.77 -10.02 5.91
CA GLN A 62 5.83 -10.88 5.34
C GLN A 62 6.26 -12.03 6.26
N GLU A 63 6.03 -11.93 7.57
CA GLU A 63 6.29 -13.04 8.50
C GLU A 63 5.22 -14.15 8.40
N GLN A 64 4.00 -13.79 8.01
CA GLN A 64 2.84 -14.68 8.01
C GLN A 64 2.48 -15.22 6.63
N TYR A 65 2.82 -14.50 5.56
CA TYR A 65 2.39 -14.75 4.19
C TYR A 65 3.56 -14.79 3.21
N ASN A 66 3.35 -15.37 2.04
CA ASN A 66 4.20 -15.15 0.88
C ASN A 66 3.83 -13.81 0.24
N CYS A 67 4.61 -12.78 0.50
CA CYS A 67 4.30 -11.42 0.10
C CYS A 67 4.97 -11.03 -1.23
N ILE A 68 4.18 -10.47 -2.12
CA ILE A 68 4.60 -9.95 -3.42
C ILE A 68 4.20 -8.48 -3.49
N TYR A 69 5.19 -7.60 -3.60
CA TYR A 69 5.02 -6.15 -3.67
C TYR A 69 5.51 -5.64 -5.02
N CYS A 70 4.60 -5.04 -5.77
CA CYS A 70 4.84 -4.58 -7.13
C CYS A 70 4.71 -3.07 -7.23
N VAL A 71 5.71 -2.40 -7.78
CA VAL A 71 5.57 -1.02 -8.25
C VAL A 71 4.96 -1.07 -9.63
N VAL A 72 3.66 -0.70 -9.72
CA VAL A 72 2.86 -0.89 -10.93
C VAL A 72 2.96 0.31 -11.87
N ASP A 73 4.10 0.45 -12.51
CA ASP A 73 4.45 1.54 -13.41
C ASP A 73 3.66 1.50 -14.74
N GLN A 74 3.22 0.34 -15.21
CA GLN A 74 2.35 0.23 -16.39
C GLN A 74 0.96 0.82 -16.11
N HIS A 75 0.44 0.71 -14.88
CA HIS A 75 -0.80 1.38 -14.51
C HIS A 75 -0.65 2.91 -14.46
N ALA A 76 0.54 3.40 -14.16
CA ALA A 76 0.78 4.84 -14.09
C ALA A 76 0.64 5.52 -15.45
N ILE A 77 1.00 4.85 -16.54
CA ILE A 77 0.95 5.42 -17.89
C ILE A 77 -0.45 5.47 -18.52
N THR A 78 -1.47 4.96 -17.84
CA THR A 78 -2.88 5.18 -18.23
C THR A 78 -3.26 6.68 -18.21
N VAL A 79 -2.51 7.47 -17.47
CA VAL A 79 -2.48 8.94 -17.52
C VAL A 79 -1.07 9.35 -17.96
N ARG A 80 -0.96 10.38 -18.81
CA ARG A 80 0.35 10.84 -19.30
C ARG A 80 1.27 11.20 -18.13
N GLN A 81 2.51 10.69 -18.20
CA GLN A 81 3.56 10.92 -17.23
C GLN A 81 4.75 11.62 -17.91
N GLU A 82 5.44 12.48 -17.16
CA GLU A 82 6.77 12.95 -17.58
C GLU A 82 7.78 11.81 -17.34
N PRO A 83 8.56 11.38 -18.38
CA PRO A 83 9.37 10.16 -18.28
C PRO A 83 10.41 10.15 -17.17
N ALA A 84 11.08 11.29 -16.93
CA ALA A 84 12.09 11.38 -15.86
C ALA A 84 11.44 11.38 -14.46
N ALA A 85 10.25 11.97 -14.32
CA ALA A 85 9.48 11.95 -13.07
C ALA A 85 8.98 10.56 -12.76
N LEU A 86 8.46 9.82 -13.73
CA LEU A 86 8.02 8.44 -13.58
C LEU A 86 9.18 7.53 -13.11
N ARG A 87 10.34 7.62 -13.77
CA ARG A 87 11.54 6.85 -13.37
C ARG A 87 11.98 7.15 -11.95
N ARG A 88 12.04 8.43 -11.56
CA ARG A 88 12.38 8.82 -10.18
C ARG A 88 11.38 8.27 -9.18
N ALA A 89 10.09 8.46 -9.43
CA ALA A 89 9.03 7.99 -8.54
C ALA A 89 9.03 6.46 -8.38
N THR A 90 9.33 5.72 -9.44
CA THR A 90 9.45 4.25 -9.42
C THR A 90 10.60 3.82 -8.50
N LEU A 91 11.79 4.39 -8.66
CA LEU A 91 12.96 4.07 -7.84
C LEU A 91 12.79 4.52 -6.38
N GLU A 92 12.21 5.70 -6.18
CA GLU A 92 11.90 6.22 -4.85
C GLU A 92 10.93 5.31 -4.10
N LEU A 93 9.90 4.80 -4.77
CA LEU A 93 8.91 3.91 -4.16
C LEU A 93 9.52 2.55 -3.77
N ILE A 94 10.39 1.96 -4.60
CA ILE A 94 11.14 0.75 -4.24
C ILE A 94 12.01 1.00 -3.00
N ALA A 95 12.77 2.10 -2.99
CA ALA A 95 13.60 2.45 -1.85
C ALA A 95 12.77 2.67 -0.56
N GLN A 96 11.62 3.34 -0.67
CA GLN A 96 10.69 3.54 0.45
C GLN A 96 10.09 2.24 0.97
N TYR A 97 9.76 1.27 0.10
CA TYR A 97 9.29 -0.03 0.54
C TYR A 97 10.31 -0.74 1.43
N ILE A 98 11.57 -0.76 1.00
CA ILE A 98 12.67 -1.37 1.77
C ILE A 98 12.90 -0.57 3.06
N ALA A 99 12.94 0.76 2.99
CA ALA A 99 13.11 1.64 4.14
C ALA A 99 11.99 1.51 5.19
N CYS A 100 10.78 1.15 4.75
CA CYS A 100 9.65 0.85 5.63
C CYS A 100 9.72 -0.55 6.26
N GLY A 101 10.79 -1.30 6.03
CA GLY A 101 11.05 -2.60 6.67
C GLY A 101 10.66 -3.83 5.84
N LEU A 102 10.36 -3.67 4.55
CA LEU A 102 10.24 -4.82 3.66
C LEU A 102 11.61 -5.43 3.40
N ASP A 103 11.72 -6.72 3.69
CA ASP A 103 12.93 -7.53 3.50
C ASP A 103 12.87 -8.22 2.12
N PRO A 104 13.78 -7.90 1.16
CA PRO A 104 13.81 -8.52 -0.15
C PRO A 104 14.10 -10.04 -0.13
N GLU A 105 14.65 -10.56 0.98
CA GLU A 105 14.85 -12.00 1.15
C GLU A 105 13.56 -12.73 1.54
N LYS A 106 12.65 -12.05 2.24
CA LYS A 106 11.36 -12.60 2.69
C LYS A 106 10.23 -12.32 1.72
N SER A 107 10.31 -11.20 0.99
CA SER A 107 9.27 -10.72 0.08
C SER A 107 9.81 -10.57 -1.34
N THR A 108 8.97 -10.76 -2.33
CA THR A 108 9.31 -10.45 -3.73
C THR A 108 8.94 -8.99 -4.02
N ILE A 109 9.94 -8.14 -4.25
CA ILE A 109 9.75 -6.70 -4.49
C ILE A 109 10.29 -6.38 -5.88
N PHE A 110 9.46 -5.86 -6.79
CA PHE A 110 9.86 -5.62 -8.17
C PHE A 110 9.06 -4.50 -8.86
N ILE A 111 9.52 -4.14 -10.06
CA ILE A 111 8.86 -3.19 -10.96
C ILE A 111 8.07 -3.97 -12.01
N GLN A 112 6.79 -3.63 -12.20
CA GLN A 112 5.87 -4.35 -13.08
C GLN A 112 6.37 -4.47 -14.52
N SER A 113 6.89 -3.39 -15.09
CA SER A 113 7.40 -3.38 -16.47
C SER A 113 8.62 -4.28 -16.70
N HIS A 114 9.29 -4.73 -15.62
CA HIS A 114 10.40 -5.69 -15.70
C HIS A 114 9.93 -7.15 -15.83
N VAL A 115 8.63 -7.39 -15.72
CA VAL A 115 8.00 -8.71 -15.83
C VAL A 115 6.94 -8.66 -16.95
N PRO A 116 7.33 -8.87 -18.22
CA PRO A 116 6.43 -8.69 -19.38
C PRO A 116 5.18 -9.58 -19.33
N GLN A 117 5.20 -10.65 -18.55
CA GLN A 117 4.09 -11.57 -18.37
C GLN A 117 2.80 -10.88 -17.89
N HIS A 118 2.92 -9.75 -17.17
CA HIS A 118 1.78 -8.94 -16.76
C HIS A 118 0.99 -8.44 -17.97
N ALA A 119 1.65 -7.82 -18.92
CA ALA A 119 1.01 -7.33 -20.15
C ALA A 119 0.53 -8.48 -21.04
N GLU A 120 1.28 -9.57 -21.13
CA GLU A 120 0.93 -10.74 -21.94
C GLU A 120 -0.33 -11.45 -21.39
N LEU A 121 -0.42 -11.64 -20.07
CA LEU A 121 -1.64 -12.18 -19.47
C LEU A 121 -2.79 -11.19 -19.56
N ALA A 122 -2.56 -9.89 -19.35
CA ALA A 122 -3.59 -8.87 -19.45
C ALA A 122 -4.27 -8.86 -20.81
N TRP A 123 -3.51 -9.02 -21.90
CA TRP A 123 -4.07 -9.18 -23.24
C TRP A 123 -5.01 -10.39 -23.31
N THR A 124 -4.55 -11.54 -22.84
CA THR A 124 -5.37 -12.75 -22.83
C THR A 124 -6.66 -12.53 -22.00
N LEU A 125 -6.54 -11.97 -20.80
CA LEU A 125 -7.70 -11.73 -19.93
C LEU A 125 -8.67 -10.69 -20.49
N ASN A 126 -8.23 -9.73 -21.29
CA ASN A 126 -9.14 -8.81 -22.01
C ASN A 126 -10.16 -9.56 -22.86
N CYS A 127 -9.78 -10.72 -23.42
CA CYS A 127 -10.68 -11.56 -24.21
C CYS A 127 -11.76 -12.28 -23.36
N TYR A 128 -11.57 -12.28 -22.03
CA TYR A 128 -12.49 -12.87 -21.04
C TYR A 128 -13.12 -11.82 -20.11
N THR A 129 -12.86 -10.53 -20.36
CA THR A 129 -13.43 -9.41 -19.62
C THR A 129 -14.56 -8.79 -20.44
N MET A 130 -15.76 -8.72 -19.87
CA MET A 130 -16.92 -8.23 -20.61
C MET A 130 -16.94 -6.70 -20.65
N TYR A 131 -17.22 -6.14 -21.83
CA TYR A 131 -17.35 -4.69 -22.03
C TYR A 131 -18.31 -4.04 -21.02
N GLY A 132 -19.45 -4.68 -20.76
CA GLY A 132 -20.43 -4.18 -19.80
C GLY A 132 -19.95 -4.19 -18.33
N GLU A 133 -18.99 -5.05 -17.98
CA GLU A 133 -18.36 -5.03 -16.65
C GLU A 133 -17.41 -3.82 -16.53
N LEU A 134 -16.56 -3.61 -17.54
CA LEU A 134 -15.62 -2.48 -17.57
C LEU A 134 -16.35 -1.12 -17.58
N SER A 135 -17.41 -0.99 -18.38
CA SER A 135 -18.16 0.27 -18.50
C SER A 135 -18.91 0.66 -17.21
N ARG A 136 -19.15 -0.28 -16.30
CA ARG A 136 -19.78 -0.04 -14.99
C ARG A 136 -18.80 0.27 -13.88
N MET A 137 -17.48 0.18 -14.12
CA MET A 137 -16.47 0.50 -13.13
C MET A 137 -16.55 1.96 -12.70
N THR A 138 -16.73 2.21 -11.41
CA THR A 138 -16.84 3.57 -10.85
C THR A 138 -15.55 4.37 -11.07
N GLN A 139 -14.40 3.74 -10.83
CA GLN A 139 -13.08 4.36 -11.03
C GLN A 139 -12.83 4.78 -12.48
N PHE A 140 -13.38 4.08 -13.47
CA PHE A 140 -13.29 4.50 -14.88
C PHE A 140 -14.06 5.81 -15.10
N LYS A 141 -15.27 5.91 -14.55
CA LYS A 141 -16.11 7.12 -14.66
C LYS A 141 -15.43 8.34 -14.03
N ASP A 142 -14.90 8.17 -12.82
CA ASP A 142 -14.22 9.23 -12.08
C ASP A 142 -12.96 9.71 -12.79
N LYS A 143 -12.11 8.78 -13.25
CA LYS A 143 -10.87 9.11 -13.96
C LYS A 143 -11.14 9.71 -15.35
N SER A 144 -12.16 9.23 -16.06
CA SER A 144 -12.55 9.81 -17.35
C SER A 144 -13.07 11.23 -17.21
N ALA A 145 -13.79 11.53 -16.14
CA ALA A 145 -14.22 12.90 -15.84
C ALA A 145 -13.04 13.82 -15.46
N ALA A 146 -12.06 13.29 -14.71
CA ALA A 146 -10.87 14.04 -14.28
C ALA A 146 -9.86 14.27 -15.42
N HIS A 147 -9.86 13.43 -16.46
CA HIS A 147 -8.92 13.46 -17.58
C HIS A 147 -9.65 13.37 -18.93
N ALA A 148 -10.67 14.21 -19.11
CA ALA A 148 -11.57 14.19 -20.27
C ALA A 148 -10.85 14.39 -21.63
N ASP A 149 -9.68 15.01 -21.61
CA ASP A 149 -8.81 15.24 -22.78
C ASP A 149 -7.96 14.01 -23.17
N ASN A 150 -7.89 12.99 -22.31
CA ASN A 150 -7.05 11.80 -22.50
C ASN A 150 -7.73 10.50 -22.05
N VAL A 151 -8.97 10.29 -22.45
CA VAL A 151 -9.68 9.02 -22.21
C VAL A 151 -9.20 7.99 -23.24
N ASN A 152 -8.24 7.17 -22.86
CA ASN A 152 -7.61 6.18 -23.74
C ASN A 152 -8.03 4.74 -23.39
N ALA A 153 -7.72 3.79 -24.30
CA ALA A 153 -8.05 2.38 -24.12
C ALA A 153 -7.44 1.78 -22.83
N GLY A 154 -6.22 2.16 -22.47
CA GLY A 154 -5.57 1.70 -21.23
C GLY A 154 -6.33 2.12 -19.98
N LEU A 155 -6.90 3.33 -19.97
CA LEU A 155 -7.75 3.79 -18.87
C LEU A 155 -9.07 2.99 -18.76
N PHE A 156 -9.56 2.45 -19.87
CA PHE A 156 -10.74 1.59 -19.88
C PHE A 156 -10.42 0.15 -19.49
N THR A 157 -9.27 -0.39 -19.94
CA THR A 157 -8.91 -1.80 -19.80
C THR A 157 -7.93 -2.12 -18.67
N TYR A 158 -7.43 -1.11 -17.92
CA TYR A 158 -6.50 -1.36 -16.81
C TYR A 158 -7.03 -2.35 -15.75
N PRO A 159 -8.33 -2.54 -15.52
CA PRO A 159 -8.80 -3.56 -14.59
C PRO A 159 -8.43 -4.99 -15.02
N SER A 160 -8.29 -5.25 -16.33
CA SER A 160 -7.76 -6.53 -16.83
C SER A 160 -6.26 -6.69 -16.57
N LEU A 161 -5.49 -5.60 -16.63
CA LEU A 161 -4.08 -5.61 -16.22
C LEU A 161 -3.96 -5.86 -14.71
N MET A 162 -4.80 -5.24 -13.89
CA MET A 162 -4.83 -5.51 -12.46
C MET A 162 -5.22 -6.97 -12.17
N ALA A 163 -6.16 -7.54 -12.93
CA ALA A 163 -6.48 -8.95 -12.81
C ALA A 163 -5.27 -9.83 -13.17
N ALA A 164 -4.52 -9.49 -14.21
CA ALA A 164 -3.28 -10.19 -14.55
C ALA A 164 -2.23 -10.09 -13.44
N ASP A 165 -2.04 -8.91 -12.85
CA ASP A 165 -1.12 -8.70 -11.73
C ASP A 165 -1.40 -9.66 -10.58
N ILE A 166 -2.66 -9.86 -10.25
CA ILE A 166 -3.11 -10.70 -9.15
C ILE A 166 -3.03 -12.19 -9.52
N LEU A 167 -3.56 -12.56 -10.69
CA LEU A 167 -3.74 -13.96 -11.07
C LEU A 167 -2.45 -14.66 -11.50
N LEU A 168 -1.44 -13.93 -12.00
CA LEU A 168 -0.11 -14.48 -12.34
C LEU A 168 0.53 -15.23 -11.17
N TYR A 169 0.31 -14.75 -9.96
CA TYR A 169 0.99 -15.25 -8.76
C TYR A 169 0.12 -16.19 -7.93
N GLN A 170 -1.03 -16.65 -8.46
CA GLN A 170 -1.97 -17.49 -7.72
C GLN A 170 -2.30 -16.88 -6.35
N THR A 171 -2.61 -15.60 -6.36
CA THR A 171 -2.82 -14.79 -5.16
C THR A 171 -4.07 -15.22 -4.40
N ASP A 172 -3.94 -15.43 -3.09
CA ASP A 172 -5.05 -15.71 -2.20
C ASP A 172 -5.70 -14.42 -1.67
N LEU A 173 -4.87 -13.44 -1.30
CA LEU A 173 -5.32 -12.21 -0.61
C LEU A 173 -4.75 -10.96 -1.27
N VAL A 174 -5.61 -9.97 -1.47
CA VAL A 174 -5.22 -8.66 -2.04
C VAL A 174 -5.54 -7.56 -1.04
N PRO A 175 -4.53 -6.96 -0.37
CA PRO A 175 -4.74 -5.83 0.52
C PRO A 175 -5.22 -4.61 -0.26
N VAL A 176 -6.46 -4.20 -0.05
CA VAL A 176 -7.08 -3.08 -0.75
C VAL A 176 -7.91 -2.21 0.18
N GLY A 177 -8.05 -0.93 -0.17
CA GLY A 177 -9.09 -0.08 0.40
C GLY A 177 -10.47 -0.41 -0.17
N GLU A 178 -11.52 0.06 0.48
CA GLU A 178 -12.91 -0.20 0.07
C GLU A 178 -13.19 0.27 -1.37
N ASP A 179 -12.55 1.35 -1.81
CA ASP A 179 -12.65 1.89 -3.17
C ASP A 179 -12.08 0.97 -4.27
N GLN A 180 -11.22 0.01 -3.91
CA GLN A 180 -10.65 -0.98 -4.83
C GLN A 180 -11.34 -2.34 -4.79
N ARG A 181 -12.33 -2.53 -3.93
CA ARG A 181 -13.07 -3.79 -3.79
C ARG A 181 -13.70 -4.24 -5.09
N GLN A 182 -14.28 -3.29 -5.84
CA GLN A 182 -14.90 -3.58 -7.15
C GLN A 182 -13.91 -4.18 -8.16
N HIS A 183 -12.63 -3.79 -8.11
CA HIS A 183 -11.59 -4.37 -8.98
C HIS A 183 -11.25 -5.80 -8.59
N VAL A 184 -11.23 -6.13 -7.31
CA VAL A 184 -11.00 -7.51 -6.85
C VAL A 184 -12.18 -8.40 -7.25
N GLU A 185 -13.41 -7.90 -7.13
CA GLU A 185 -14.61 -8.63 -7.60
C GLU A 185 -14.57 -8.87 -9.12
N LEU A 186 -14.17 -7.88 -9.92
CA LEU A 186 -13.99 -8.07 -11.36
C LEU A 186 -12.90 -9.13 -11.65
N THR A 187 -11.78 -9.09 -10.91
CA THR A 187 -10.73 -10.11 -11.03
C THR A 187 -11.27 -11.52 -10.76
N ARG A 188 -12.10 -11.67 -9.73
CA ARG A 188 -12.78 -12.93 -9.40
C ARG A 188 -13.70 -13.39 -10.54
N ASN A 189 -14.51 -12.48 -11.09
CA ASN A 189 -15.39 -12.79 -12.22
C ASN A 189 -14.61 -13.28 -13.44
N ILE A 190 -13.49 -12.64 -13.77
CA ILE A 190 -12.61 -13.05 -14.86
C ILE A 190 -12.02 -14.44 -14.58
N ALA A 191 -11.47 -14.67 -13.39
CA ALA A 191 -10.90 -15.95 -12.98
C ALA A 191 -11.95 -17.07 -13.00
N GLN A 192 -13.14 -16.82 -12.47
CA GLN A 192 -14.25 -17.79 -12.46
C GLN A 192 -14.69 -18.16 -13.88
N ARG A 193 -14.82 -17.17 -14.77
CA ARG A 193 -15.17 -17.37 -16.18
C ARG A 193 -14.11 -18.19 -16.89
N PHE A 194 -12.85 -17.86 -16.71
CA PHE A 194 -11.74 -18.58 -17.32
C PHE A 194 -11.66 -20.03 -16.80
N ASN A 195 -11.74 -20.22 -15.50
CA ASN A 195 -11.75 -21.54 -14.86
C ASN A 195 -12.97 -22.38 -15.29
N GLY A 196 -14.12 -21.76 -15.48
CA GLY A 196 -15.32 -22.43 -15.95
C GLY A 196 -15.19 -22.99 -17.38
N ILE A 197 -14.40 -22.32 -18.24
CA ILE A 197 -14.16 -22.76 -19.62
C ILE A 197 -13.04 -23.81 -19.69
N TYR A 198 -11.95 -23.62 -18.95
CA TYR A 198 -10.70 -24.36 -19.12
C TYR A 198 -10.31 -25.29 -17.96
N GLY A 199 -11.13 -25.36 -16.92
CA GLY A 199 -10.83 -26.01 -15.65
C GLY A 199 -9.98 -25.12 -14.74
N GLU A 200 -9.64 -25.59 -13.56
CA GLU A 200 -8.91 -24.81 -12.55
C GLU A 200 -7.51 -24.38 -13.02
N VAL A 201 -7.36 -23.11 -13.33
CA VAL A 201 -6.10 -22.47 -13.71
C VAL A 201 -5.69 -21.42 -12.70
N PHE A 202 -6.64 -20.58 -12.26
CA PHE A 202 -6.41 -19.46 -11.35
C PHE A 202 -6.98 -19.74 -9.96
N THR A 203 -6.21 -19.39 -8.93
CA THR A 203 -6.70 -19.26 -7.56
C THR A 203 -7.69 -18.10 -7.48
N MET A 204 -8.77 -18.26 -6.71
CA MET A 204 -9.77 -17.21 -6.52
C MET A 204 -9.31 -16.23 -5.44
N PRO A 205 -8.93 -14.99 -5.79
CA PRO A 205 -8.44 -14.04 -4.81
C PRO A 205 -9.55 -13.46 -3.93
N GLU A 206 -9.19 -13.08 -2.71
CA GLU A 206 -10.09 -12.39 -1.78
C GLU A 206 -9.53 -11.00 -1.42
N ALA A 207 -10.41 -10.01 -1.30
CA ALA A 207 -10.03 -8.71 -0.79
C ALA A 207 -9.67 -8.83 0.71
N TYR A 208 -8.48 -8.36 1.09
CA TYR A 208 -8.04 -8.28 2.47
C TYR A 208 -8.11 -6.84 2.94
N ILE A 209 -9.04 -6.55 3.85
CA ILE A 209 -9.17 -5.24 4.48
C ILE A 209 -8.55 -5.34 5.87
N PRO A 210 -7.41 -4.68 6.12
CA PRO A 210 -6.77 -4.72 7.44
C PRO A 210 -7.71 -4.18 8.51
N LYS A 211 -7.92 -4.95 9.59
CA LYS A 211 -8.79 -4.56 10.72
C LYS A 211 -8.28 -3.33 11.50
N VAL A 212 -6.99 -3.03 11.38
CA VAL A 212 -6.32 -1.94 12.09
C VAL A 212 -5.51 -1.13 11.09
N ALA A 213 -6.20 -0.30 10.32
CA ALA A 213 -5.55 0.72 9.52
C ALA A 213 -5.87 2.10 10.13
N ALA A 214 -4.86 2.86 10.52
CA ALA A 214 -5.07 4.24 10.96
C ALA A 214 -5.67 5.04 9.80
N ARG A 215 -6.86 5.58 9.99
CA ARG A 215 -7.50 6.45 9.01
C ARG A 215 -7.01 7.87 9.23
N VAL A 216 -5.97 8.27 8.50
CA VAL A 216 -5.42 9.61 8.60
C VAL A 216 -6.20 10.55 7.71
N MET A 217 -6.71 11.64 8.30
CA MET A 217 -7.49 12.66 7.62
C MET A 217 -6.60 13.84 7.21
N SER A 218 -7.10 14.67 6.29
CA SER A 218 -6.45 15.90 5.85
C SER A 218 -6.21 16.86 7.02
N LEU A 219 -5.05 17.52 7.05
CA LEU A 219 -4.73 18.49 8.10
C LEU A 219 -5.51 19.82 7.96
N SER A 220 -5.99 20.12 6.75
CA SER A 220 -6.77 21.36 6.48
C SER A 220 -8.27 21.12 6.31
N GLU A 221 -8.68 19.88 5.98
CA GLU A 221 -10.09 19.48 5.77
C GLU A 221 -10.30 18.12 6.45
N PRO A 222 -10.41 18.08 7.78
CA PRO A 222 -10.38 16.84 8.55
C PRO A 222 -11.56 15.89 8.32
N ASP A 223 -12.57 16.28 7.60
CA ASP A 223 -13.66 15.40 7.13
C ASP A 223 -13.25 14.58 5.90
N LYS A 224 -12.16 14.97 5.20
CA LYS A 224 -11.64 14.27 4.02
C LYS A 224 -10.41 13.46 4.37
N LYS A 225 -10.26 12.29 3.73
CA LYS A 225 -9.04 11.48 3.86
C LYS A 225 -7.81 12.25 3.36
N MET A 226 -6.67 12.12 4.05
CA MET A 226 -5.39 12.68 3.59
C MET A 226 -5.06 12.19 2.18
N SER A 227 -4.89 13.13 1.26
CA SER A 227 -4.58 12.84 -0.14
C SER A 227 -3.61 13.86 -0.72
N LYS A 228 -2.60 13.36 -1.45
CA LYS A 228 -1.67 14.18 -2.21
C LYS A 228 -2.30 14.87 -3.43
N SER A 229 -3.50 14.48 -3.82
CA SER A 229 -4.25 15.12 -4.92
C SER A 229 -4.90 16.44 -4.52
N SER A 230 -4.79 16.81 -3.23
CA SER A 230 -5.24 18.12 -2.76
C SER A 230 -4.37 19.23 -3.36
N THR A 231 -5.01 20.31 -3.81
CA THR A 231 -4.32 21.53 -4.27
C THR A 231 -3.66 22.29 -3.12
N ASN A 232 -4.07 22.04 -1.87
CA ASN A 232 -3.47 22.62 -0.68
C ASN A 232 -2.36 21.72 -0.13
N GLU A 233 -1.11 22.08 -0.36
CA GLU A 233 0.06 21.32 0.13
C GLU A 233 0.14 21.21 1.66
N ASN A 234 -0.56 22.03 2.43
CA ASN A 234 -0.63 21.91 3.88
C ASN A 234 -1.64 20.84 4.35
N SER A 235 -2.42 20.26 3.44
CA SER A 235 -3.43 19.24 3.77
C SER A 235 -2.86 17.85 4.02
N TYR A 236 -1.62 17.58 3.60
CA TYR A 236 -0.98 16.26 3.70
C TYR A 236 0.49 16.37 4.10
N ILE A 237 0.99 15.30 4.70
CA ILE A 237 2.41 15.10 5.00
C ILE A 237 2.94 14.04 4.05
N LEU A 238 4.07 14.29 3.40
CA LEU A 238 4.81 13.30 2.65
C LEU A 238 5.82 12.60 3.57
N VAL A 239 6.05 11.31 3.35
CA VAL A 239 7.05 10.54 4.11
C VAL A 239 8.45 11.15 3.98
N MET A 240 8.74 11.73 2.82
CA MET A 240 10.02 12.38 2.52
C MET A 240 10.04 13.89 2.79
N ASP A 241 8.99 14.47 3.38
CA ASP A 241 9.01 15.90 3.74
C ASP A 241 10.13 16.18 4.75
N PRO A 242 10.89 17.29 4.58
CA PRO A 242 11.88 17.73 5.55
C PRO A 242 11.23 18.03 6.91
N PRO A 243 11.98 17.89 8.03
CA PRO A 243 11.47 18.14 9.39
C PRO A 243 10.76 19.48 9.55
N GLU A 244 11.35 20.56 9.05
CA GLU A 244 10.80 21.91 9.13
C GLU A 244 9.48 22.08 8.36
N VAL A 245 9.30 21.32 7.26
CA VAL A 245 8.05 21.30 6.50
C VAL A 245 6.96 20.56 7.28
N ILE A 246 7.29 19.42 7.89
CA ILE A 246 6.36 18.64 8.72
C ILE A 246 5.87 19.50 9.90
N LEU A 247 6.81 20.07 10.66
CA LEU A 247 6.49 20.93 11.83
C LEU A 247 5.61 22.11 11.43
N ARG A 248 5.91 22.79 10.33
CA ARG A 248 5.13 23.91 9.81
C ARG A 248 3.69 23.49 9.44
N LYS A 249 3.53 22.32 8.78
CA LYS A 249 2.22 21.82 8.38
C LYS A 249 1.37 21.45 9.60
N PHE A 250 1.93 20.79 10.62
CA PHE A 250 1.21 20.49 11.85
C PHE A 250 0.83 21.76 12.63
N LYS A 251 1.71 22.75 12.70
CA LYS A 251 1.37 24.04 13.31
C LYS A 251 0.16 24.71 12.67
N ARG A 252 -0.01 24.53 11.34
CA ARG A 252 -1.12 25.09 10.55
C ARG A 252 -2.35 24.18 10.47
N ALA A 253 -2.28 22.95 11.00
CA ALA A 253 -3.41 22.02 10.97
C ALA A 253 -4.66 22.66 11.60
N VAL A 254 -5.81 22.38 10.98
CA VAL A 254 -7.10 22.96 11.44
C VAL A 254 -7.51 22.28 12.76
N THR A 255 -7.91 23.11 13.71
CA THR A 255 -8.48 22.72 15.02
C THR A 255 -9.60 23.69 15.36
N ASP A 256 -10.45 23.32 16.32
CA ASP A 256 -11.50 24.20 16.86
C ASP A 256 -10.91 25.34 17.74
N SER A 257 -11.78 26.16 18.32
CA SER A 257 -11.41 27.31 19.15
C SER A 257 -11.40 27.03 20.67
N GLU A 258 -11.83 25.84 21.11
CA GLU A 258 -11.95 25.54 22.56
C GLU A 258 -10.59 25.26 23.25
N GLY A 259 -9.62 24.77 22.51
CA GLY A 259 -8.27 24.52 23.03
C GLY A 259 -8.08 23.18 23.75
N GLY A 260 -9.14 22.42 24.04
CA GLY A 260 -9.05 21.15 24.73
C GLY A 260 -8.64 19.97 23.84
N VAL A 261 -7.64 19.18 24.28
CA VAL A 261 -7.12 18.02 23.54
C VAL A 261 -7.88 16.76 23.94
N TYR A 262 -8.98 16.49 23.25
CA TYR A 262 -9.79 15.27 23.40
C TYR A 262 -10.56 14.99 22.12
N ARG A 263 -10.91 13.72 21.88
CA ARG A 263 -11.68 13.30 20.71
C ARG A 263 -13.17 13.60 20.89
N SER A 264 -13.76 14.18 19.87
CA SER A 264 -15.21 14.40 19.79
C SER A 264 -15.63 14.44 18.32
N PRO A 265 -16.86 14.05 17.97
CA PRO A 265 -17.43 14.26 16.65
C PRO A 265 -17.36 15.73 16.18
N ASP A 266 -17.47 16.67 17.11
CA ASP A 266 -17.42 18.10 16.84
C ASP A 266 -15.99 18.65 16.72
N LYS A 267 -14.98 17.81 16.95
CA LYS A 267 -13.55 18.15 16.91
C LYS A 267 -12.77 17.28 15.91
N PRO A 268 -13.16 17.20 14.63
CA PRO A 268 -12.54 16.27 13.68
C PRO A 268 -11.04 16.53 13.49
N GLY A 269 -10.61 17.79 13.52
CA GLY A 269 -9.20 18.18 13.39
C GLY A 269 -8.35 17.69 14.55
N VAL A 270 -8.78 17.94 15.79
CA VAL A 270 -8.07 17.48 16.99
C VAL A 270 -8.08 15.95 17.10
N SER A 271 -9.22 15.32 16.82
CA SER A 271 -9.36 13.86 16.80
C SER A 271 -8.36 13.21 15.82
N ASN A 272 -8.22 13.79 14.60
CA ASN A 272 -7.22 13.35 13.64
C ASN A 272 -5.78 13.48 14.16
N LEU A 273 -5.43 14.58 14.82
CA LEU A 273 -4.10 14.78 15.38
C LEU A 273 -3.81 13.80 16.53
N ILE A 274 -4.79 13.49 17.38
CA ILE A 274 -4.67 12.48 18.43
C ILE A 274 -4.44 11.10 17.84
N GLU A 275 -5.19 10.71 16.81
CA GLU A 275 -5.01 9.42 16.12
C GLU A 275 -3.62 9.32 15.43
N ILE A 276 -3.13 10.40 14.82
CA ILE A 276 -1.78 10.45 14.23
C ILE A 276 -0.73 10.27 15.33
N TYR A 277 -0.82 11.04 16.43
CA TYR A 277 0.14 10.95 17.54
C TYR A 277 0.13 9.56 18.18
N ALA A 278 -1.03 9.01 18.45
CA ALA A 278 -1.21 7.65 18.97
C ALA A 278 -0.56 6.61 18.03
N ALA A 279 -0.82 6.73 16.71
CA ALA A 279 -0.27 5.81 15.73
C ALA A 279 1.27 5.84 15.66
N VAL A 280 1.90 7.02 15.73
CA VAL A 280 3.37 7.12 15.62
C VAL A 280 4.09 6.85 16.93
N THR A 281 3.45 7.07 18.08
CA THR A 281 4.05 6.83 19.39
C THR A 281 3.74 5.45 19.97
N GLY A 282 2.78 4.72 19.38
CA GLY A 282 2.32 3.43 19.91
C GLY A 282 1.43 3.54 21.16
N LYS A 283 1.00 4.76 21.53
CA LYS A 283 0.08 5.01 22.64
C LYS A 283 -1.36 4.76 22.23
N SER A 284 -2.26 4.51 23.20
CA SER A 284 -3.68 4.56 22.91
C SER A 284 -4.16 6.01 22.79
N PRO A 285 -5.22 6.28 22.02
CA PRO A 285 -5.78 7.63 21.92
C PRO A 285 -6.16 8.21 23.29
N GLU A 286 -6.68 7.40 24.21
CA GLU A 286 -7.02 7.79 25.58
C GLU A 286 -5.78 8.23 26.39
N ALA A 287 -4.66 7.54 26.21
CA ALA A 287 -3.40 7.92 26.85
C ALA A 287 -2.88 9.27 26.31
N VAL A 288 -3.09 9.55 25.02
CA VAL A 288 -2.75 10.85 24.42
C VAL A 288 -3.63 11.97 24.98
N GLU A 289 -4.93 11.76 25.09
CA GLU A 289 -5.87 12.72 25.70
C GLU A 289 -5.47 13.05 27.15
N GLN A 290 -5.03 12.04 27.89
CA GLN A 290 -4.60 12.18 29.27
C GLN A 290 -3.25 12.93 29.38
N GLU A 291 -2.29 12.64 28.50
CA GLU A 291 -0.97 13.29 28.43
C GLU A 291 -1.10 14.80 28.17
N PHE A 292 -2.02 15.20 27.32
CA PHE A 292 -2.25 16.60 26.94
C PHE A 292 -3.43 17.25 27.68
N SER A 293 -3.97 16.60 28.70
CA SER A 293 -5.05 17.17 29.54
C SER A 293 -4.61 18.51 30.14
N GLY A 294 -5.41 19.53 29.96
CA GLY A 294 -5.13 20.89 30.42
C GLY A 294 -4.08 21.66 29.58
N GLN A 295 -3.53 21.05 28.53
CA GLN A 295 -2.63 21.72 27.59
C GLN A 295 -3.42 22.17 26.35
N GLY A 296 -3.08 23.37 25.83
CA GLY A 296 -3.71 23.88 24.62
C GLY A 296 -3.07 23.36 23.33
N TYR A 297 -3.67 23.71 22.20
CA TYR A 297 -3.18 23.33 20.85
C TYR A 297 -1.80 23.89 20.55
N GLY A 298 -1.37 24.96 21.22
CA GLY A 298 -0.03 25.54 21.10
C GLY A 298 1.08 24.59 21.53
N ALA A 299 0.85 23.73 22.52
CA ALA A 299 1.76 22.67 22.94
C ALA A 299 1.54 21.38 22.17
N PHE A 300 0.28 21.00 21.91
CA PHE A 300 -0.08 19.74 21.28
C PHE A 300 0.37 19.63 19.82
N LYS A 301 0.09 20.63 18.99
CA LYS A 301 0.46 20.58 17.55
C LYS A 301 1.95 20.42 17.28
N PRO A 302 2.86 21.14 17.96
CA PRO A 302 4.29 20.90 17.85
C PRO A 302 4.68 19.49 18.28
N ALA A 303 4.14 18.98 19.39
CA ALA A 303 4.43 17.63 19.88
C ALA A 303 4.04 16.55 18.85
N VAL A 304 2.86 16.70 18.18
CA VAL A 304 2.46 15.80 17.09
C VAL A 304 3.47 15.89 15.93
N GLY A 305 3.87 17.10 15.55
CA GLY A 305 4.84 17.32 14.48
C GLY A 305 6.20 16.67 14.79
N GLU A 306 6.71 16.84 15.99
CA GLU A 306 7.97 16.25 16.46
C GLU A 306 7.90 14.72 16.47
N ALA A 307 6.82 14.15 16.98
CA ALA A 307 6.61 12.70 17.00
C ALA A 307 6.58 12.11 15.57
N VAL A 308 5.95 12.80 14.62
CA VAL A 308 5.93 12.38 13.20
C VAL A 308 7.30 12.52 12.56
N VAL A 309 8.04 13.61 12.84
CA VAL A 309 9.43 13.81 12.35
C VAL A 309 10.32 12.65 12.78
N GLU A 310 10.26 12.25 14.06
CA GLU A 310 11.05 11.15 14.61
C GLU A 310 10.62 9.79 14.04
N ALA A 311 9.33 9.54 13.88
CA ALA A 311 8.83 8.30 13.30
C ALA A 311 9.24 8.13 11.82
N LEU A 312 9.29 9.22 11.06
CA LEU A 312 9.66 9.20 9.64
C LEU A 312 11.17 9.34 9.40
N ARG A 313 11.95 9.77 10.39
CA ARG A 313 13.40 9.98 10.25
C ARG A 313 14.15 8.75 9.72
N PRO A 314 14.02 7.55 10.33
CA PRO A 314 14.74 6.38 9.84
C PRO A 314 14.33 5.99 8.42
N ILE A 315 13.06 6.19 8.04
CA ILE A 315 12.57 5.89 6.70
C ILE A 315 13.18 6.86 5.68
N ARG A 316 13.27 8.16 6.00
CA ARG A 316 13.91 9.16 5.13
C ARG A 316 15.38 8.87 4.92
N GLU A 317 16.12 8.64 6.02
CA GLU A 317 17.56 8.39 5.99
C GLU A 317 17.87 7.13 5.16
N GLU A 318 17.16 6.03 5.40
CA GLU A 318 17.37 4.78 4.65
C GLU A 318 16.94 4.91 3.19
N THR A 319 15.83 5.60 2.89
CA THR A 319 15.44 5.89 1.50
C THR A 319 16.53 6.66 0.77
N GLN A 320 17.09 7.70 1.39
CA GLN A 320 18.18 8.50 0.80
C GLN A 320 19.45 7.67 0.59
N ARG A 321 19.79 6.81 1.55
CA ARG A 321 20.95 5.90 1.44
C ARG A 321 20.78 4.95 0.25
N LEU A 322 19.61 4.33 0.11
CA LEU A 322 19.31 3.40 -1.00
C LEU A 322 19.33 4.11 -2.35
N LEU A 323 18.78 5.31 -2.46
CA LEU A 323 18.79 6.09 -3.69
C LEU A 323 20.20 6.58 -4.08
N ALA A 324 21.08 6.77 -3.12
CA ALA A 324 22.48 7.10 -3.37
C ALA A 324 23.29 5.89 -3.87
N ASP A 325 22.99 4.68 -3.39
CA ASP A 325 23.58 3.41 -3.84
C ASP A 325 22.76 2.79 -4.97
N LYS A 326 22.87 3.37 -6.16
CA LYS A 326 22.10 2.94 -7.33
C LYS A 326 22.37 1.48 -7.72
N ALA A 327 23.61 1.01 -7.58
CA ALA A 327 23.97 -0.35 -7.95
C ALA A 327 23.31 -1.39 -7.02
N TYR A 328 23.31 -1.11 -5.72
CA TYR A 328 22.64 -1.95 -4.74
C TYR A 328 21.13 -1.96 -4.95
N LEU A 329 20.49 -0.80 -5.09
CA LEU A 329 19.06 -0.69 -5.36
C LEU A 329 18.66 -1.44 -6.64
N GLU A 330 19.47 -1.30 -7.71
CA GLU A 330 19.26 -2.02 -8.97
C GLU A 330 19.34 -3.53 -8.77
N SER A 331 20.31 -4.02 -8.01
CA SER A 331 20.43 -5.46 -7.73
C SER A 331 19.17 -6.01 -7.04
N LEU A 332 18.58 -5.27 -6.12
CA LEU A 332 17.38 -5.68 -5.36
C LEU A 332 16.15 -5.82 -6.27
N TYR A 333 15.83 -4.79 -7.05
CA TYR A 333 14.62 -4.88 -7.87
C TYR A 333 14.79 -5.82 -9.09
N ARG A 334 16.02 -6.02 -9.60
CA ARG A 334 16.29 -7.02 -10.63
C ARG A 334 16.11 -8.45 -10.10
N GLN A 335 16.66 -8.76 -8.93
CA GLN A 335 16.47 -10.05 -8.28
C GLN A 335 14.98 -10.31 -7.99
N GLY A 336 14.26 -9.29 -7.53
CA GLY A 336 12.81 -9.36 -7.33
C GLY A 336 12.05 -9.65 -8.63
N ALA A 337 12.44 -8.98 -9.74
CA ALA A 337 11.83 -9.21 -11.04
C ALA A 337 12.10 -10.63 -11.58
N GLU A 338 13.30 -11.19 -11.37
CA GLU A 338 13.64 -12.56 -11.74
C GLU A 338 12.79 -13.59 -10.95
N LYS A 339 12.67 -13.39 -9.63
CA LYS A 339 11.79 -14.21 -8.78
C LYS A 339 10.33 -14.13 -9.25
N ALA A 340 9.84 -12.92 -9.51
CA ALA A 340 8.48 -12.68 -10.00
C ALA A 340 8.24 -13.30 -11.39
N ALA A 341 9.15 -13.12 -12.33
CA ALA A 341 9.06 -13.67 -13.68
C ALA A 341 9.01 -15.21 -13.66
N ALA A 342 9.80 -15.84 -12.80
CA ALA A 342 9.77 -17.31 -12.66
C ALA A 342 8.40 -17.82 -12.19
N MET A 343 7.75 -17.12 -11.24
CA MET A 343 6.39 -17.46 -10.79
C MET A 343 5.36 -17.17 -11.88
N ALA A 344 5.42 -15.98 -12.50
CA ALA A 344 4.51 -15.54 -13.54
C ALA A 344 4.53 -16.48 -14.76
N ASN A 345 5.72 -16.91 -15.19
CA ASN A 345 5.88 -17.84 -16.31
C ASN A 345 5.19 -19.19 -16.07
N ARG A 346 5.18 -19.71 -14.84
CA ARG A 346 4.48 -20.98 -14.54
C ARG A 346 2.98 -20.87 -14.81
N THR A 347 2.37 -19.78 -14.37
CA THR A 347 0.94 -19.52 -14.58
C THR A 347 0.65 -19.23 -16.05
N LEU A 348 1.44 -18.35 -16.68
CA LEU A 348 1.24 -17.97 -18.07
C LEU A 348 1.34 -19.16 -19.03
N ARG A 349 2.29 -20.09 -18.82
CA ARG A 349 2.38 -21.34 -19.61
C ARG A 349 1.13 -22.22 -19.48
N LYS A 350 0.54 -22.32 -18.29
CA LYS A 350 -0.74 -23.03 -18.10
C LYS A 350 -1.84 -22.36 -18.90
N VAL A 351 -1.93 -21.03 -18.84
CA VAL A 351 -2.92 -20.24 -19.59
C VAL A 351 -2.75 -20.47 -21.10
N HIS A 352 -1.54 -20.30 -21.63
CA HIS A 352 -1.25 -20.50 -23.06
C HIS A 352 -1.64 -21.90 -23.55
N LYS A 353 -1.28 -22.92 -22.78
CA LYS A 353 -1.67 -24.32 -23.11
C LYS A 353 -3.19 -24.47 -23.14
N LYS A 354 -3.92 -23.83 -22.22
CA LYS A 354 -5.37 -23.96 -22.12
C LYS A 354 -6.11 -23.23 -23.24
N VAL A 355 -5.64 -22.04 -23.63
CA VAL A 355 -6.25 -21.30 -24.75
C VAL A 355 -5.81 -21.82 -26.13
N GLY A 356 -4.86 -22.75 -26.19
CA GLY A 356 -4.46 -23.41 -27.42
C GLY A 356 -3.34 -22.72 -28.18
N PHE A 357 -2.53 -21.87 -27.52
CA PHE A 357 -1.35 -21.29 -28.18
C PHE A 357 -0.28 -22.36 -28.41
N VAL A 358 0.38 -22.26 -29.59
CA VAL A 358 1.50 -23.14 -29.91
C VAL A 358 2.66 -22.85 -28.94
N PRO A 359 3.25 -23.86 -28.28
CA PRO A 359 4.40 -23.66 -27.38
C PRO A 359 5.58 -22.99 -28.10
N ARG A 360 6.25 -22.08 -27.36
CA ARG A 360 7.51 -21.46 -27.80
C ARG A 360 8.67 -22.40 -27.54
#